data_9f3eade2f3670c9ff430b460475daf1f
#
_entry.id   9f3eade2f3670c9ff430b460475daf1f
#
_cell.length_a   1.000
_cell.length_b   1.000
_cell.length_c   1.000
_cell.angle_alpha   90.00
_cell.angle_beta   90.00
_cell.angle_gamma   90.00
#
_symmetry.space_group_name_H-M   'P 1'
#
loop_
_entity.id
_entity.type
_entity.pdbx_description
1 polymer ?
#
loop_
_entity_poly.entity_id
_entity_poly.type
_entity_poly.pdbx_seq_one_letter_code
_entity_poly.pdbx_strand_id
1 'polypeptide(L)'
;MTEEKIEVRDVTRIERIGAHSHIRGLGLDDVLEARAVSQGMVGQKDARRAAGVVVQMVREGKIAGRCILLAGEPSTGKTAIAVGMAQALGTETPFTSMSGSEIYSLEMSKTEALSQALRKSIGVRIKEETEIIEGEVVEIQIDRPATGTGQKIGKVTLKTTEMETNYDLGNKIIECFMKEKIQAGDVITIDKASGKVSKLGRSFTRARDYDATGAQTRFVQCPEGELQKRKEVVHTVTLHEIDVINSRTHGFLALFSGDTGEIKQEIRDQINNKVMEWREEGKAEINPGVLFIDEVHMLDIECFSYLNRALESDMAPVVIMATNRGITRIRGTNYRSPHGIPIDLLDRMIIIRTVQYSEKEIKEILRIRCEEEDCLMHPDALTILTRIAIDTSLRYAIQLITTANLVCRRRKATEVTTMDVKKVYSLFLDEHRSSQILKEYQDEYMFNEIAEEPKTEPVATTGNAQPMDCGDY
;
A
#
# COMPACT_ATOMS: atom_id res chain seq x y z
N MET A 1 34.58 -29.86 31.27
CA MET A 1 34.54 -29.12 30.02
C MET A 1 33.06 -28.92 29.69
N THR A 2 32.53 -27.76 30.05
CA THR A 2 31.15 -27.38 29.85
C THR A 2 31.04 -26.73 28.47
N GLU A 3 30.32 -27.39 27.57
CA GLU A 3 29.97 -26.81 26.24
C GLU A 3 29.04 -25.63 26.46
N GLU A 4 29.56 -24.42 26.28
CA GLU A 4 28.74 -23.23 26.11
C GLU A 4 28.01 -23.30 24.76
N LYS A 5 26.73 -23.61 24.82
CA LYS A 5 25.82 -23.41 23.68
C LYS A 5 25.73 -21.91 23.42
N ILE A 6 26.33 -21.49 22.31
CA ILE A 6 26.10 -20.14 21.76
C ILE A 6 24.63 -20.11 21.30
N GLU A 7 23.75 -19.50 22.09
CA GLU A 7 22.42 -19.13 21.66
C GLU A 7 22.57 -18.03 20.59
N VAL A 8 22.42 -18.42 19.35
CA VAL A 8 22.20 -17.47 18.23
C VAL A 8 20.87 -16.80 18.53
N ARG A 9 20.91 -15.61 19.11
CA ARG A 9 19.74 -14.74 19.16
C ARG A 9 19.45 -14.31 17.73
N ASP A 10 18.46 -14.92 17.11
CA ASP A 10 17.83 -14.37 15.94
C ASP A 10 17.40 -12.94 16.30
N VAL A 11 18.05 -11.97 15.68
CA VAL A 11 17.60 -10.58 15.70
C VAL A 11 16.31 -10.59 14.89
N THR A 12 15.21 -10.93 15.55
CA THR A 12 13.87 -10.82 14.99
C THR A 12 13.71 -9.37 14.56
N ARG A 13 13.75 -9.13 13.26
CA ARG A 13 13.23 -7.91 12.66
C ARG A 13 11.85 -7.70 13.28
N ILE A 14 11.70 -6.62 14.01
CA ILE A 14 10.38 -6.18 14.48
C ILE A 14 9.64 -5.72 13.22
N GLU A 15 9.05 -6.66 12.51
CA GLU A 15 8.12 -6.34 11.45
C GLU A 15 6.89 -5.73 12.12
N ARG A 16 6.59 -4.49 11.78
CA ARG A 16 5.38 -3.86 12.27
C ARG A 16 4.19 -4.61 11.68
N ILE A 17 3.46 -5.32 12.52
CA ILE A 17 2.23 -5.99 12.13
C ILE A 17 1.20 -4.91 11.82
N GLY A 18 0.91 -4.72 10.54
CA GLY A 18 -0.12 -3.78 10.08
C GLY A 18 -1.52 -4.24 10.47
N ALA A 19 -2.48 -3.33 10.46
CA ALA A 19 -3.88 -3.65 10.76
C ALA A 19 -4.47 -4.72 9.82
N HIS A 20 -3.93 -4.84 8.61
CA HIS A 20 -4.44 -5.71 7.53
C HIS A 20 -3.37 -6.63 6.93
N SER A 21 -2.26 -6.91 7.65
CA SER A 21 -1.16 -7.78 7.21
C SER A 21 -1.59 -9.23 6.93
N HIS A 22 -2.65 -9.70 7.60
CA HIS A 22 -3.20 -11.05 7.46
C HIS A 22 -3.98 -11.26 6.16
N ILE A 23 -4.30 -10.21 5.41
CA ILE A 23 -5.09 -10.30 4.19
C ILE A 23 -4.18 -10.64 3.01
N ARG A 24 -4.44 -11.78 2.36
CA ARG A 24 -3.68 -12.26 1.20
C ARG A 24 -4.48 -12.24 -0.10
N GLY A 25 -5.76 -11.88 -0.05
CA GLY A 25 -6.65 -11.82 -1.19
C GLY A 25 -8.11 -11.72 -0.78
N LEU A 26 -9.01 -11.81 -1.74
CA LEU A 26 -10.46 -11.76 -1.50
C LEU A 26 -11.06 -13.08 -1.02
N GLY A 27 -10.32 -14.19 -1.11
CA GLY A 27 -10.79 -15.51 -0.70
C GLY A 27 -12.01 -16.01 -1.51
N LEU A 28 -11.96 -15.81 -2.81
CA LEU A 28 -12.96 -16.26 -3.77
C LEU A 28 -12.51 -17.54 -4.46
N ASP A 29 -13.46 -18.33 -4.91
CA ASP A 29 -13.22 -19.47 -5.79
C ASP A 29 -13.19 -19.01 -7.26
N ASP A 30 -12.83 -19.90 -8.18
CA ASP A 30 -12.77 -19.65 -9.63
C ASP A 30 -14.13 -19.21 -10.22
N VAL A 31 -15.23 -19.55 -9.54
CA VAL A 31 -16.60 -19.16 -9.91
C VAL A 31 -17.02 -17.85 -9.25
N LEU A 32 -16.07 -17.13 -8.60
CA LEU A 32 -16.31 -15.90 -7.83
C LEU A 32 -17.20 -16.11 -6.59
N GLU A 33 -17.37 -17.33 -6.10
CA GLU A 33 -18.09 -17.59 -4.86
C GLU A 33 -17.18 -17.34 -3.65
N ALA A 34 -17.70 -16.59 -2.66
CA ALA A 34 -16.94 -16.26 -1.45
C ALA A 34 -17.00 -17.37 -0.41
N ARG A 35 -15.86 -17.94 -0.05
CA ARG A 35 -15.77 -18.87 1.10
C ARG A 35 -15.96 -18.11 2.41
N ALA A 36 -16.53 -18.76 3.42
CA ALA A 36 -16.81 -18.13 4.71
C ALA A 36 -15.56 -17.55 5.37
N VAL A 37 -14.47 -18.33 5.35
CA VAL A 37 -13.12 -17.93 5.82
C VAL A 37 -12.11 -18.38 4.78
N SER A 38 -11.38 -17.46 4.18
CA SER A 38 -10.31 -17.77 3.21
C SER A 38 -9.39 -16.58 3.02
N GLN A 39 -8.09 -16.83 2.86
CA GLN A 39 -7.05 -15.82 2.60
C GLN A 39 -7.02 -14.65 3.61
N GLY A 40 -7.35 -14.92 4.87
CA GLY A 40 -7.43 -13.89 5.91
C GLY A 40 -8.73 -13.09 5.93
N MET A 41 -9.63 -13.29 4.97
CA MET A 41 -10.94 -12.62 4.91
C MET A 41 -12.03 -13.50 5.54
N VAL A 42 -12.90 -12.87 6.34
CA VAL A 42 -14.03 -13.50 7.03
C VAL A 42 -15.32 -12.77 6.67
N GLY A 43 -16.38 -13.52 6.40
CA GLY A 43 -17.71 -12.95 6.15
C GLY A 43 -17.78 -12.08 4.89
N GLN A 44 -18.66 -11.08 4.90
CA GLN A 44 -18.85 -10.10 3.81
C GLN A 44 -19.00 -10.73 2.41
N LYS A 45 -19.75 -11.85 2.31
CA LYS A 45 -19.77 -12.67 1.10
C LYS A 45 -20.17 -11.87 -0.14
N ASP A 46 -21.24 -11.09 -0.05
CA ASP A 46 -21.77 -10.32 -1.19
C ASP A 46 -20.82 -9.18 -1.61
N ALA A 47 -20.24 -8.48 -0.62
CA ALA A 47 -19.27 -7.41 -0.91
C ALA A 47 -17.99 -7.97 -1.54
N ARG A 48 -17.51 -9.14 -1.08
CA ARG A 48 -16.34 -9.82 -1.65
C ARG A 48 -16.60 -10.33 -3.06
N ARG A 49 -17.80 -10.88 -3.32
CA ARG A 49 -18.22 -11.29 -4.68
C ARG A 49 -18.25 -10.09 -5.62
N ALA A 50 -18.88 -9.00 -5.21
CA ALA A 50 -18.92 -7.77 -5.97
C ALA A 50 -17.51 -7.22 -6.24
N ALA A 51 -16.63 -7.21 -5.23
CA ALA A 51 -15.23 -6.83 -5.38
C ALA A 51 -14.47 -7.76 -6.34
N GLY A 52 -14.75 -9.06 -6.33
CA GLY A 52 -14.17 -10.02 -7.25
C GLY A 52 -14.54 -9.79 -8.71
N VAL A 53 -15.82 -9.48 -8.98
CA VAL A 53 -16.27 -9.07 -10.32
C VAL A 53 -15.52 -7.83 -10.78
N VAL A 54 -15.37 -6.84 -9.90
CA VAL A 54 -14.62 -5.62 -10.22
C VAL A 54 -13.16 -5.93 -10.55
N VAL A 55 -12.49 -6.75 -9.74
CA VAL A 55 -11.08 -7.18 -10.00
C VAL A 55 -10.95 -7.84 -11.36
N GLN A 56 -11.91 -8.70 -11.74
CA GLN A 56 -11.89 -9.34 -13.05
C GLN A 56 -12.09 -8.33 -14.18
N MET A 57 -13.02 -7.38 -14.02
CA MET A 57 -13.23 -6.32 -14.99
C MET A 57 -12.00 -5.41 -15.16
N VAL A 58 -11.26 -5.16 -14.07
CA VAL A 58 -9.96 -4.43 -14.11
C VAL A 58 -8.95 -5.22 -14.92
N ARG A 59 -8.79 -6.53 -14.66
CA ARG A 59 -7.86 -7.40 -15.40
C ARG A 59 -8.17 -7.47 -16.90
N GLU A 60 -9.45 -7.44 -17.25
CA GLU A 60 -9.89 -7.43 -18.65
C GLU A 60 -9.80 -6.04 -19.32
N GLY A 61 -9.35 -5.03 -18.59
CA GLY A 61 -9.22 -3.65 -19.10
C GLY A 61 -10.56 -2.95 -19.40
N LYS A 62 -11.69 -3.49 -18.93
CA LYS A 62 -13.04 -2.99 -19.21
C LYS A 62 -13.50 -1.86 -18.29
N ILE A 63 -12.73 -1.51 -17.25
CA ILE A 63 -13.09 -0.50 -16.24
C ILE A 63 -12.08 0.65 -16.20
N ALA A 64 -11.55 1.12 -17.28
CA ALA A 64 -10.79 2.37 -17.23
C ALA A 64 -11.72 3.52 -16.82
N GLY A 65 -11.29 4.35 -15.86
CA GLY A 65 -12.02 5.57 -15.46
C GLY A 65 -13.31 5.38 -14.66
N ARG A 66 -13.59 4.19 -14.11
CA ARG A 66 -14.76 3.98 -13.24
C ARG A 66 -14.40 4.11 -11.75
N CYS A 67 -15.38 4.53 -10.98
CA CYS A 67 -15.29 4.70 -9.56
C CYS A 67 -16.15 3.68 -8.80
N ILE A 68 -15.63 3.17 -7.70
CA ILE A 68 -16.30 2.19 -6.85
C ILE A 68 -16.41 2.77 -5.45
N LEU A 69 -17.62 2.71 -4.87
CA LEU A 69 -17.87 3.18 -3.52
C LEU A 69 -18.12 1.99 -2.58
N LEU A 70 -17.27 1.84 -1.58
CA LEU A 70 -17.49 0.92 -0.45
C LEU A 70 -18.22 1.68 0.66
N ALA A 71 -19.52 1.44 0.80
CA ALA A 71 -20.35 2.11 1.79
C ALA A 71 -20.76 1.16 2.92
N GLY A 72 -20.67 1.62 4.17
CA GLY A 72 -21.10 0.85 5.33
C GLY A 72 -20.59 1.40 6.63
N GLU A 73 -21.00 0.78 7.73
CA GLU A 73 -20.65 1.19 9.08
C GLU A 73 -19.14 1.06 9.38
N PRO A 74 -18.63 1.76 10.39
CA PRO A 74 -17.25 1.56 10.85
C PRO A 74 -16.99 0.09 11.22
N SER A 75 -15.76 -0.35 11.07
CA SER A 75 -15.32 -1.73 11.41
C SER A 75 -15.96 -2.87 10.60
N THR A 76 -16.58 -2.60 9.44
CA THR A 76 -17.16 -3.62 8.55
C THR A 76 -16.17 -4.14 7.49
N GLY A 77 -14.89 -3.81 7.58
CA GLY A 77 -13.85 -4.36 6.71
C GLY A 77 -13.71 -3.71 5.34
N LYS A 78 -14.16 -2.46 5.14
CA LYS A 78 -14.02 -1.73 3.86
C LYS A 78 -12.56 -1.66 3.39
N THR A 79 -11.67 -1.20 4.26
CA THR A 79 -10.23 -1.12 3.98
C THR A 79 -9.63 -2.52 3.74
N ALA A 80 -10.12 -3.54 4.47
CA ALA A 80 -9.74 -4.93 4.28
C ALA A 80 -10.07 -5.45 2.87
N ILE A 81 -11.29 -5.14 2.38
CA ILE A 81 -11.72 -5.50 1.02
C ILE A 81 -10.84 -4.79 -0.01
N ALA A 82 -10.53 -3.50 0.17
CA ALA A 82 -9.67 -2.76 -0.75
C ALA A 82 -8.25 -3.35 -0.83
N VAL A 83 -7.66 -3.70 0.33
CA VAL A 83 -6.37 -4.39 0.39
C VAL A 83 -6.44 -5.78 -0.27
N GLY A 84 -7.54 -6.53 -0.03
CA GLY A 84 -7.78 -7.81 -0.67
C GLY A 84 -7.89 -7.71 -2.19
N MET A 85 -8.52 -6.65 -2.71
CA MET A 85 -8.56 -6.35 -4.15
C MET A 85 -7.17 -6.06 -4.71
N ALA A 86 -6.36 -5.26 -4.00
CA ALA A 86 -4.98 -4.97 -4.37
C ALA A 86 -4.12 -6.24 -4.47
N GLN A 87 -4.22 -7.11 -3.47
CA GLN A 87 -3.51 -8.40 -3.46
C GLN A 87 -3.99 -9.33 -4.58
N ALA A 88 -5.29 -9.34 -4.86
CA ALA A 88 -5.85 -10.13 -5.95
C ALA A 88 -5.43 -9.63 -7.33
N LEU A 89 -5.19 -8.34 -7.52
CA LEU A 89 -4.68 -7.76 -8.77
C LEU A 89 -3.21 -8.15 -9.04
N GLY A 90 -2.45 -8.38 -7.99
CA GLY A 90 -1.05 -8.79 -8.07
C GLY A 90 -0.05 -7.62 -7.95
N THR A 91 1.24 -7.97 -7.91
CA THR A 91 2.35 -7.02 -7.71
C THR A 91 2.63 -6.14 -8.92
N GLU A 92 2.16 -6.53 -10.10
CA GLU A 92 2.36 -5.76 -11.34
C GLU A 92 1.42 -4.57 -11.45
N THR A 93 0.32 -4.57 -10.69
CA THR A 93 -0.67 -3.48 -10.70
C THR A 93 -0.37 -2.50 -9.58
N PRO A 94 -0.04 -1.24 -9.87
CA PRO A 94 0.24 -0.26 -8.84
C PRO A 94 -1.01 0.02 -8.01
N PHE A 95 -0.85 -0.04 -6.69
CA PHE A 95 -1.89 0.27 -5.72
C PHE A 95 -1.43 1.40 -4.82
N THR A 96 -2.19 2.48 -4.81
CA THR A 96 -1.94 3.63 -3.94
C THR A 96 -3.12 3.81 -2.99
N SER A 97 -2.85 3.90 -1.70
CA SER A 97 -3.86 4.21 -0.69
C SER A 97 -3.60 5.59 -0.09
N MET A 98 -4.67 6.35 0.09
CA MET A 98 -4.65 7.63 0.78
C MET A 98 -5.91 7.81 1.63
N SER A 99 -5.80 8.61 2.69
CA SER A 99 -6.96 9.08 3.45
C SER A 99 -7.46 10.41 2.89
N GLY A 100 -8.78 10.64 2.90
CA GLY A 100 -9.35 11.92 2.50
C GLY A 100 -8.82 13.11 3.32
N SER A 101 -8.28 12.88 4.51
CA SER A 101 -7.66 13.90 5.35
C SER A 101 -6.24 14.30 4.91
N GLU A 102 -5.50 13.42 4.23
CA GLU A 102 -4.12 13.66 3.79
C GLU A 102 -4.02 14.76 2.71
N ILE A 103 -5.12 15.06 2.04
CA ILE A 103 -5.19 16.11 1.01
C ILE A 103 -5.00 17.51 1.60
N TYR A 104 -5.32 17.68 2.89
CA TYR A 104 -5.20 18.96 3.57
C TYR A 104 -3.79 19.16 4.13
N SER A 105 -2.83 19.43 3.26
CA SER A 105 -1.46 19.81 3.61
C SER A 105 -1.26 21.32 3.44
N LEU A 106 -0.34 21.89 4.23
CA LEU A 106 0.10 23.27 4.07
C LEU A 106 1.12 23.44 2.94
N GLU A 107 1.76 22.33 2.55
CA GLU A 107 2.87 22.35 1.59
C GLU A 107 2.41 22.19 0.14
N MET A 108 1.19 21.71 -0.09
CA MET A 108 0.72 21.29 -1.42
C MET A 108 -0.76 21.64 -1.60
N SER A 109 -1.15 22.06 -2.81
CA SER A 109 -2.56 22.27 -3.14
C SER A 109 -3.34 20.96 -3.15
N LYS A 110 -4.64 21.01 -2.85
CA LYS A 110 -5.52 19.84 -2.80
C LYS A 110 -5.57 19.10 -4.13
N THR A 111 -5.62 19.84 -5.22
CA THR A 111 -5.65 19.31 -6.59
C THR A 111 -4.33 18.63 -6.95
N GLU A 112 -3.22 19.19 -6.49
CA GLU A 112 -1.90 18.61 -6.68
C GLU A 112 -1.75 17.27 -5.93
N ALA A 113 -2.19 17.21 -4.67
CA ALA A 113 -2.17 15.98 -3.89
C ALA A 113 -2.97 14.87 -4.58
N LEU A 114 -4.17 15.18 -5.09
CA LEU A 114 -4.97 14.24 -5.87
C LEU A 114 -4.32 13.84 -7.19
N SER A 115 -3.72 14.80 -7.90
CA SER A 115 -2.99 14.52 -9.15
C SER A 115 -1.84 13.54 -8.91
N GLN A 116 -1.04 13.79 -7.87
CA GLN A 116 0.07 12.90 -7.52
C GLN A 116 -0.42 11.51 -7.12
N ALA A 117 -1.51 11.40 -6.34
CA ALA A 117 -2.08 10.12 -5.95
C ALA A 117 -2.60 9.33 -7.17
N LEU A 118 -3.30 9.99 -8.09
CA LEU A 118 -3.75 9.39 -9.35
C LEU A 118 -2.57 8.91 -10.19
N ARG A 119 -1.53 9.73 -10.35
CA ARG A 119 -0.35 9.38 -11.16
C ARG A 119 0.53 8.30 -10.51
N LYS A 120 0.55 8.19 -9.18
CA LYS A 120 1.18 7.07 -8.45
C LYS A 120 0.47 5.75 -8.70
N SER A 121 -0.82 5.78 -8.97
CA SER A 121 -1.62 4.58 -9.24
C SER A 121 -1.63 4.15 -10.72
N ILE A 122 -0.94 4.87 -11.60
CA ILE A 122 -0.80 4.49 -13.01
C ILE A 122 0.60 3.96 -13.26
N GLY A 123 0.71 2.70 -13.67
CA GLY A 123 1.96 2.05 -14.02
C GLY A 123 2.24 2.12 -15.52
N VAL A 124 3.50 2.29 -15.84
CA VAL A 124 4.02 2.21 -17.21
C VAL A 124 5.06 1.11 -17.24
N ARG A 125 4.81 0.07 -18.03
CA ARG A 125 5.78 -0.99 -18.31
C ARG A 125 6.57 -0.60 -19.53
N ILE A 126 7.84 -0.28 -19.34
CA ILE A 126 8.75 0.09 -20.42
C ILE A 126 9.56 -1.15 -20.79
N LYS A 127 9.48 -1.56 -22.04
CA LYS A 127 10.29 -2.66 -22.61
C LYS A 127 11.52 -2.06 -23.23
N GLU A 128 12.67 -2.29 -22.63
CA GLU A 128 13.97 -1.90 -23.18
C GLU A 128 14.74 -3.12 -23.66
N GLU A 129 15.15 -3.11 -24.90
CA GLU A 129 16.10 -4.09 -25.39
C GLU A 129 17.51 -3.68 -24.93
N THR A 130 18.05 -4.42 -23.97
CA THR A 130 19.42 -4.20 -23.50
C THR A 130 20.35 -5.27 -24.03
N GLU A 131 21.54 -4.85 -24.46
CA GLU A 131 22.60 -5.78 -24.81
C GLU A 131 23.36 -6.17 -23.55
N ILE A 132 23.26 -7.45 -23.21
CA ILE A 132 23.91 -8.03 -22.05
C ILE A 132 25.04 -8.95 -22.51
N ILE A 133 26.19 -8.85 -21.84
CA ILE A 133 27.32 -9.76 -22.02
C ILE A 133 27.29 -10.73 -20.84
N GLU A 134 27.08 -12.02 -21.10
CA GLU A 134 27.10 -13.06 -20.09
C GLU A 134 28.26 -14.04 -20.38
N GLY A 135 29.06 -14.31 -19.34
CA GLY A 135 30.15 -15.27 -19.50
C GLY A 135 30.85 -15.60 -18.20
N GLU A 136 31.64 -16.67 -18.23
CA GLU A 136 32.58 -17.03 -17.18
C GLU A 136 33.86 -16.18 -17.36
N VAL A 137 34.33 -15.61 -16.26
CA VAL A 137 35.58 -14.83 -16.24
C VAL A 137 36.77 -15.78 -16.24
N VAL A 138 37.53 -15.80 -17.28
CA VAL A 138 38.78 -16.58 -17.41
C VAL A 138 39.94 -15.83 -16.77
N GLU A 139 40.13 -14.59 -17.16
CA GLU A 139 41.27 -13.73 -16.72
C GLU A 139 40.82 -12.28 -16.59
N ILE A 140 41.38 -11.60 -15.59
CA ILE A 140 41.18 -10.17 -15.36
C ILE A 140 42.56 -9.51 -15.32
N GLN A 141 42.85 -8.62 -16.25
CA GLN A 141 44.05 -7.80 -16.29
C GLN A 141 43.66 -6.35 -16.00
N ILE A 142 44.13 -5.77 -14.90
CA ILE A 142 43.92 -4.36 -14.59
C ILE A 142 45.27 -3.67 -14.48
N ASP A 143 45.57 -2.83 -15.47
CA ASP A 143 46.78 -2.04 -15.48
C ASP A 143 46.56 -0.65 -14.88
N ARG A 144 47.48 -0.26 -14.02
CA ARG A 144 47.57 1.11 -13.48
C ARG A 144 48.64 1.85 -14.31
N PRO A 145 48.28 2.96 -14.96
CA PRO A 145 49.30 3.76 -15.67
C PRO A 145 50.36 4.22 -14.69
N ALA A 146 51.61 4.11 -15.09
CA ALA A 146 52.81 4.42 -14.28
C ALA A 146 52.85 5.88 -13.77
N THR A 147 52.04 6.76 -14.31
CA THR A 147 51.97 8.19 -13.97
C THR A 147 51.07 8.53 -12.79
N GLY A 148 50.46 7.54 -12.12
CA GLY A 148 49.69 7.70 -10.85
C GLY A 148 48.38 8.48 -10.93
N THR A 149 48.09 9.23 -11.98
CA THR A 149 46.90 10.10 -12.12
C THR A 149 46.02 9.77 -13.34
N GLY A 150 46.28 8.66 -14.03
CA GLY A 150 45.52 8.24 -15.23
C GLY A 150 44.33 7.35 -14.95
N GLN A 151 43.42 7.30 -15.90
CA GLN A 151 42.30 6.36 -15.88
C GLN A 151 42.82 4.91 -15.87
N LYS A 152 42.23 4.06 -15.01
CA LYS A 152 42.54 2.62 -14.99
C LYS A 152 42.03 1.98 -16.27
N ILE A 153 42.88 1.20 -16.91
CA ILE A 153 42.54 0.42 -18.10
C ILE A 153 42.56 -1.05 -17.68
N GLY A 154 41.51 -1.78 -18.00
CA GLY A 154 41.43 -3.21 -17.70
C GLY A 154 40.95 -3.99 -18.90
N LYS A 155 41.37 -5.24 -18.97
CA LYS A 155 40.89 -6.24 -19.92
C LYS A 155 40.32 -7.41 -19.17
N VAL A 156 39.17 -7.91 -19.63
CA VAL A 156 38.59 -9.14 -19.14
C VAL A 156 38.36 -10.11 -20.26
N THR A 157 38.77 -11.36 -20.03
CA THR A 157 38.51 -12.46 -20.93
C THR A 157 37.28 -13.18 -20.43
N LEU A 158 36.21 -13.17 -21.22
CA LEU A 158 34.97 -13.86 -20.94
C LEU A 158 34.82 -15.08 -21.85
N LYS A 159 34.39 -16.18 -21.28
CA LYS A 159 34.17 -17.46 -21.98
C LYS A 159 32.75 -17.93 -21.82
N THR A 160 32.18 -18.43 -22.90
CA THR A 160 30.96 -19.26 -22.92
C THR A 160 31.34 -20.68 -23.34
N THR A 161 30.35 -21.57 -23.45
CA THR A 161 30.61 -22.94 -23.95
C THR A 161 31.13 -22.97 -25.37
N GLU A 162 30.84 -21.94 -26.18
CA GLU A 162 31.12 -21.91 -27.62
C GLU A 162 32.25 -20.94 -28.05
N MET A 163 32.47 -19.85 -27.26
CA MET A 163 33.41 -18.80 -27.64
C MET A 163 34.09 -18.16 -26.44
N GLU A 164 35.25 -17.58 -26.73
CA GLU A 164 36.06 -16.79 -25.79
C GLU A 164 36.45 -15.46 -26.43
N THR A 165 36.20 -14.37 -25.71
CA THR A 165 36.47 -13.03 -26.24
C THR A 165 37.01 -12.11 -25.16
N ASN A 166 37.94 -11.23 -25.57
CA ASN A 166 38.53 -10.21 -24.70
C ASN A 166 37.76 -8.89 -24.83
N TYR A 167 37.40 -8.31 -23.69
CA TYR A 167 36.71 -7.03 -23.62
C TYR A 167 37.57 -6.01 -22.89
N ASP A 168 37.66 -4.79 -23.44
CA ASP A 168 38.29 -3.68 -22.75
C ASP A 168 37.31 -3.05 -21.75
N LEU A 169 37.75 -2.89 -20.52
CA LEU A 169 36.93 -2.39 -19.42
C LEU A 169 37.14 -0.89 -19.22
N GLY A 170 36.03 -0.13 -19.19
CA GLY A 170 36.02 1.25 -18.78
C GLY A 170 36.11 1.42 -17.25
N ASN A 171 36.49 2.60 -16.79
CA ASN A 171 36.66 2.89 -15.35
C ASN A 171 35.47 2.49 -14.47
N LYS A 172 34.24 2.79 -14.90
CA LYS A 172 33.01 2.43 -14.15
C LYS A 172 32.87 0.93 -13.95
N ILE A 173 33.18 0.15 -14.99
CA ILE A 173 33.07 -1.31 -14.94
C ILE A 173 34.17 -1.87 -14.01
N ILE A 174 35.38 -1.32 -14.06
CA ILE A 174 36.49 -1.72 -13.17
C ILE A 174 36.16 -1.45 -11.70
N GLU A 175 35.52 -0.32 -11.38
CA GLU A 175 35.05 -0.03 -10.04
C GLU A 175 33.97 -1.02 -9.55
N CYS A 176 33.05 -1.40 -10.46
CA CYS A 176 32.05 -2.44 -10.16
C CYS A 176 32.71 -3.81 -9.91
N PHE A 177 33.71 -4.19 -10.72
CA PHE A 177 34.47 -5.44 -10.51
C PHE A 177 35.16 -5.49 -9.14
N MET A 178 35.72 -4.37 -8.70
CA MET A 178 36.36 -4.27 -7.38
C MET A 178 35.32 -4.32 -6.25
N LYS A 179 34.17 -3.68 -6.42
CA LYS A 179 33.07 -3.63 -5.44
C LYS A 179 32.45 -5.01 -5.22
N GLU A 180 32.16 -5.71 -6.31
CA GLU A 180 31.57 -7.05 -6.29
C GLU A 180 32.58 -8.18 -6.06
N LYS A 181 33.87 -7.83 -5.91
CA LYS A 181 35.00 -8.78 -5.67
C LYS A 181 34.98 -9.94 -6.67
N ILE A 182 34.87 -9.61 -7.95
CA ILE A 182 34.82 -10.60 -9.04
C ILE A 182 36.19 -11.23 -9.21
N GLN A 183 36.24 -12.55 -9.32
CA GLN A 183 37.45 -13.35 -9.48
C GLN A 183 37.35 -14.22 -10.74
N ALA A 184 38.50 -14.68 -11.20
CA ALA A 184 38.53 -15.68 -12.28
C ALA A 184 37.77 -16.95 -11.88
N GLY A 185 36.86 -17.42 -12.76
CA GLY A 185 35.94 -18.52 -12.52
C GLY A 185 34.57 -18.11 -12.03
N ASP A 186 34.30 -16.82 -11.88
CA ASP A 186 32.95 -16.32 -11.60
C ASP A 186 32.17 -16.15 -12.90
N VAL A 187 30.86 -16.47 -12.86
CA VAL A 187 29.94 -16.18 -13.95
C VAL A 187 29.32 -14.83 -13.71
N ILE A 188 29.49 -13.91 -14.67
CA ILE A 188 29.05 -12.53 -14.57
C ILE A 188 28.14 -12.12 -15.72
N THR A 189 27.33 -11.12 -15.47
CA THR A 189 26.53 -10.43 -16.48
C THR A 189 26.92 -8.97 -16.49
N ILE A 190 27.27 -8.45 -17.64
CA ILE A 190 27.60 -7.03 -17.86
C ILE A 190 26.51 -6.42 -18.75
N ASP A 191 25.87 -5.40 -18.26
CA ASP A 191 24.94 -4.59 -19.05
C ASP A 191 25.74 -3.49 -19.77
N LYS A 192 25.72 -3.48 -21.10
CA LYS A 192 26.43 -2.51 -21.91
C LYS A 192 25.92 -1.08 -21.76
N ALA A 193 24.60 -0.92 -21.56
CA ALA A 193 23.96 0.39 -21.51
C ALA A 193 24.27 1.12 -20.20
N SER A 194 24.12 0.43 -19.06
CA SER A 194 24.34 1.01 -17.73
C SER A 194 25.77 0.86 -17.21
N GLY A 195 26.55 -0.08 -17.76
CA GLY A 195 27.87 -0.46 -17.26
C GLY A 195 27.80 -1.21 -15.92
N LYS A 196 26.63 -1.70 -15.54
CA LYS A 196 26.42 -2.45 -14.30
C LYS A 196 26.87 -3.89 -14.47
N VAL A 197 27.63 -4.38 -13.49
CA VAL A 197 28.10 -5.76 -13.44
C VAL A 197 27.39 -6.47 -12.31
N SER A 198 26.84 -7.65 -12.60
CA SER A 198 26.19 -8.51 -11.61
C SER A 198 26.87 -9.87 -11.59
N LYS A 199 27.24 -10.34 -10.41
CA LYS A 199 27.79 -11.66 -10.19
C LYS A 199 26.65 -12.68 -10.03
N LEU A 200 26.52 -13.64 -10.95
CA LEU A 200 25.50 -14.69 -10.90
C LEU A 200 25.92 -15.81 -9.95
N GLY A 201 27.20 -16.12 -9.89
CA GLY A 201 27.76 -17.19 -9.08
C GLY A 201 29.12 -17.64 -9.55
N ARG A 202 29.57 -18.79 -9.09
CA ARG A 202 30.82 -19.41 -9.47
C ARG A 202 30.58 -20.56 -10.45
N SER A 203 31.48 -20.72 -11.44
CA SER A 203 31.34 -21.77 -12.44
C SER A 203 31.57 -23.15 -11.83
N PHE A 204 30.80 -24.16 -12.27
CA PHE A 204 30.97 -25.57 -11.89
C PHE A 204 32.32 -26.15 -12.34
N THR A 205 32.96 -25.59 -13.36
CA THR A 205 34.26 -26.06 -13.88
C THR A 205 35.37 -25.92 -12.83
N ARG A 206 35.22 -25.03 -11.86
CA ARG A 206 36.16 -24.84 -10.73
C ARG A 206 35.62 -25.32 -9.38
N ALA A 207 34.66 -26.22 -9.38
CA ALA A 207 34.10 -26.78 -8.15
C ALA A 207 35.13 -27.61 -7.31
N ARG A 208 36.34 -27.81 -7.81
CA ARG A 208 37.41 -28.51 -7.06
C ARG A 208 38.07 -27.63 -5.98
N ASP A 209 37.86 -26.31 -5.98
CA ASP A 209 38.38 -25.39 -4.96
C ASP A 209 37.40 -25.25 -3.77
N TYR A 210 36.84 -26.37 -3.30
CA TYR A 210 35.84 -26.39 -2.23
C TYR A 210 36.33 -25.81 -0.91
N ASP A 211 37.61 -25.86 -0.64
CA ASP A 211 38.20 -25.43 0.65
C ASP A 211 38.29 -23.89 0.80
N ALA A 212 38.08 -23.12 -0.26
CA ALA A 212 38.20 -21.66 -0.25
C ALA A 212 36.86 -20.91 -0.37
N THR A 213 35.73 -21.62 -0.46
CA THR A 213 34.42 -21.01 -0.72
C THR A 213 33.54 -21.05 0.52
N GLY A 214 33.05 -19.86 0.96
CA GLY A 214 32.12 -19.78 2.07
C GLY A 214 30.72 -20.40 1.76
N ALA A 215 29.96 -20.70 2.81
CA ALA A 215 28.67 -21.37 2.76
C ALA A 215 27.57 -20.69 1.87
N GLN A 216 27.81 -19.48 1.38
CA GLN A 216 26.86 -18.71 0.56
C GLN A 216 27.20 -18.68 -0.93
N THR A 217 28.18 -19.46 -1.38
CA THR A 217 28.59 -19.45 -2.80
C THR A 217 27.61 -20.24 -3.65
N ARG A 218 26.94 -19.56 -4.58
CA ARG A 218 26.03 -20.19 -5.54
C ARG A 218 26.83 -20.66 -6.75
N PHE A 219 26.70 -21.93 -7.10
CA PHE A 219 27.29 -22.48 -8.33
C PHE A 219 26.32 -22.35 -9.49
N VAL A 220 26.82 -21.87 -10.64
CA VAL A 220 26.05 -21.64 -11.86
C VAL A 220 26.78 -22.31 -13.02
N GLN A 221 26.04 -22.88 -13.97
CA GLN A 221 26.61 -23.41 -15.20
C GLN A 221 27.13 -22.26 -16.06
N CYS A 222 28.22 -22.54 -16.83
CA CYS A 222 28.71 -21.61 -17.82
C CYS A 222 27.61 -21.32 -18.85
N PRO A 223 27.32 -20.05 -19.18
CA PRO A 223 26.31 -19.72 -20.16
C PRO A 223 26.56 -20.35 -21.51
N GLU A 224 25.50 -20.81 -22.17
CA GLU A 224 25.57 -21.39 -23.51
C GLU A 224 25.28 -20.34 -24.58
N GLY A 225 25.93 -20.50 -25.74
CA GLY A 225 25.74 -19.68 -26.92
C GLY A 225 26.60 -18.41 -26.97
N GLU A 226 26.12 -17.38 -27.66
CA GLU A 226 26.83 -16.12 -27.85
C GLU A 226 27.03 -15.35 -26.54
N LEU A 227 28.20 -14.70 -26.40
CA LEU A 227 28.55 -13.82 -25.29
C LEU A 227 27.62 -12.61 -25.19
N GLN A 228 27.24 -12.04 -26.34
CA GLN A 228 26.33 -10.89 -26.42
C GLN A 228 24.90 -11.40 -26.69
N LYS A 229 24.05 -11.23 -25.71
CA LYS A 229 22.61 -11.56 -25.82
C LYS A 229 21.78 -10.28 -25.75
N ARG A 230 20.79 -10.15 -26.61
CA ARG A 230 19.77 -9.13 -26.46
C ARG A 230 18.74 -9.66 -25.48
N LYS A 231 18.52 -8.96 -24.40
CA LYS A 231 17.52 -9.29 -23.40
C LYS A 231 16.53 -8.13 -23.30
N GLU A 232 15.26 -8.45 -23.42
CA GLU A 232 14.23 -7.49 -23.08
C GLU A 232 14.16 -7.37 -21.55
N VAL A 233 14.45 -6.18 -21.06
CA VAL A 233 14.27 -5.84 -19.66
C VAL A 233 13.01 -5.01 -19.54
N VAL A 234 12.08 -5.48 -18.73
CA VAL A 234 10.83 -4.78 -18.48
C VAL A 234 10.96 -4.01 -17.18
N HIS A 235 10.91 -2.70 -17.29
CA HIS A 235 10.87 -1.79 -16.14
C HIS A 235 9.44 -1.32 -15.91
N THR A 236 8.90 -1.58 -14.72
CA THR A 236 7.60 -1.06 -14.30
C THR A 236 7.84 0.17 -13.43
N VAL A 237 7.41 1.32 -13.89
CA VAL A 237 7.60 2.63 -13.24
C VAL A 237 6.24 3.31 -13.13
N THR A 238 5.99 4.07 -12.08
CA THR A 238 4.77 4.87 -11.97
C THR A 238 4.89 6.19 -12.74
N LEU A 239 3.80 6.71 -13.27
CA LEU A 239 3.80 8.02 -13.95
C LEU A 239 4.34 9.14 -13.05
N HIS A 240 4.06 9.08 -11.76
CA HIS A 240 4.58 10.05 -10.80
C HIS A 240 6.12 9.99 -10.68
N GLU A 241 6.71 8.81 -10.70
CA GLU A 241 8.19 8.67 -10.68
C GLU A 241 8.82 9.28 -11.92
N ILE A 242 8.20 9.09 -13.09
CA ILE A 242 8.64 9.72 -14.34
C ILE A 242 8.56 11.25 -14.23
N ASP A 243 7.45 11.77 -13.66
CA ASP A 243 7.29 13.22 -13.43
C ASP A 243 8.39 13.78 -12.53
N VAL A 244 8.68 13.10 -11.41
CA VAL A 244 9.70 13.52 -10.44
C VAL A 244 11.10 13.52 -11.08
N ILE A 245 11.43 12.48 -11.85
CA ILE A 245 12.72 12.39 -12.54
C ILE A 245 12.87 13.55 -13.51
N ASN A 246 11.85 13.83 -14.33
CA ASN A 246 11.89 14.90 -15.32
C ASN A 246 11.83 16.30 -14.71
N SER A 247 11.12 16.48 -13.58
CA SER A 247 11.10 17.75 -12.86
C SER A 247 12.46 18.10 -12.24
N ARG A 248 13.22 17.09 -11.78
CA ARG A 248 14.56 17.28 -11.20
C ARG A 248 15.62 17.68 -12.23
N THR A 249 15.47 17.32 -13.50
CA THR A 249 16.41 17.75 -14.56
C THR A 249 16.35 19.25 -14.86
N HIS A 250 15.21 19.91 -14.58
CA HIS A 250 15.09 21.36 -14.57
C HIS A 250 15.40 22.01 -13.22
N GLY A 251 15.72 21.23 -12.21
CA GLY A 251 15.56 21.55 -10.80
C GLY A 251 16.79 22.01 -10.03
N PHE A 252 17.93 22.37 -10.68
CA PHE A 252 19.00 23.05 -9.92
C PHE A 252 18.56 24.46 -9.47
N LEU A 253 17.64 25.09 -10.19
CA LEU A 253 17.01 26.35 -9.82
C LEU A 253 15.89 26.17 -8.77
N ALA A 254 15.24 25.04 -8.68
CA ALA A 254 14.18 24.74 -7.71
C ALA A 254 14.69 24.66 -6.26
N LEU A 255 15.96 24.30 -6.06
CA LEU A 255 16.62 24.32 -4.74
C LEU A 255 16.73 25.75 -4.14
N PHE A 256 16.63 26.79 -4.97
CA PHE A 256 16.75 28.18 -4.56
C PHE A 256 15.41 28.96 -4.58
N SER A 257 14.35 28.41 -5.17
CA SER A 257 13.08 29.09 -5.36
C SER A 257 12.05 28.82 -4.27
N GLY A 258 12.35 27.95 -3.28
CA GLY A 258 11.36 27.60 -2.24
C GLY A 258 10.13 26.90 -2.80
N ASP A 259 10.28 26.18 -3.90
CA ASP A 259 9.19 25.51 -4.61
C ASP A 259 8.51 24.45 -3.72
N THR A 260 7.22 24.59 -3.62
CA THR A 260 6.24 23.80 -2.88
C THR A 260 6.14 22.33 -3.33
N GLY A 261 7.12 21.73 -3.96
CA GLY A 261 7.04 20.34 -4.43
C GLY A 261 5.97 20.09 -5.50
N GLU A 262 5.33 21.14 -6.01
CA GLU A 262 4.32 21.06 -7.06
C GLU A 262 4.98 20.92 -8.43
N ILE A 263 4.51 19.94 -9.20
CA ILE A 263 5.01 19.69 -10.55
C ILE A 263 4.17 20.49 -11.54
N LYS A 264 4.83 21.31 -12.39
CA LYS A 264 4.14 22.11 -13.40
C LYS A 264 3.32 21.24 -14.35
N GLN A 265 2.11 21.71 -14.67
CA GLN A 265 1.20 20.97 -15.56
C GLN A 265 1.79 20.76 -16.97
N GLU A 266 2.56 21.72 -17.46
CA GLU A 266 3.24 21.63 -18.76
C GLU A 266 4.18 20.42 -18.86
N ILE A 267 4.90 20.10 -17.76
CA ILE A 267 5.80 18.94 -17.72
C ILE A 267 4.97 17.66 -17.76
N ARG A 268 3.84 17.61 -17.07
CA ARG A 268 2.93 16.46 -17.08
C ARG A 268 2.36 16.20 -18.47
N ASP A 269 1.95 17.26 -19.15
CA ASP A 269 1.40 17.17 -20.51
C ASP A 269 2.46 16.68 -21.51
N GLN A 270 3.71 17.14 -21.38
CA GLN A 270 4.83 16.65 -22.17
C GLN A 270 5.10 15.15 -21.92
N ILE A 271 5.05 14.72 -20.66
CA ILE A 271 5.26 13.32 -20.28
C ILE A 271 4.10 12.46 -20.78
N ASN A 272 2.86 12.93 -20.66
CA ASN A 272 1.70 12.22 -21.18
C ASN A 272 1.82 11.97 -22.68
N ASN A 273 2.17 13.01 -23.45
CA ASN A 273 2.38 12.88 -24.90
C ASN A 273 3.50 11.89 -25.21
N LYS A 274 4.61 11.95 -24.49
CA LYS A 274 5.75 11.05 -24.68
C LYS A 274 5.42 9.59 -24.33
N VAL A 275 4.63 9.36 -23.28
CA VAL A 275 4.17 8.00 -22.90
C VAL A 275 3.19 7.46 -23.96
N MET A 276 2.35 8.32 -24.53
CA MET A 276 1.45 7.92 -25.61
C MET A 276 2.23 7.56 -26.89
N GLU A 277 3.27 8.34 -27.26
CA GLU A 277 4.18 8.00 -28.36
C GLU A 277 4.84 6.63 -28.13
N TRP A 278 5.36 6.37 -26.93
CA TRP A 278 5.96 5.06 -26.58
C TRP A 278 4.96 3.92 -26.65
N ARG A 279 3.70 4.17 -26.31
CA ARG A 279 2.62 3.19 -26.44
C ARG A 279 2.34 2.87 -27.92
N GLU A 280 2.27 3.89 -28.78
CA GLU A 280 2.08 3.72 -30.23
C GLU A 280 3.26 3.00 -30.89
N GLU A 281 4.48 3.25 -30.43
CA GLU A 281 5.69 2.54 -30.86
C GLU A 281 5.80 1.11 -30.31
N GLY A 282 4.92 0.69 -29.41
CA GLY A 282 4.94 -0.62 -28.76
C GLY A 282 6.06 -0.79 -27.71
N LYS A 283 6.78 0.27 -27.34
CA LYS A 283 7.86 0.28 -26.35
C LYS A 283 7.34 0.35 -24.91
N ALA A 284 6.16 0.92 -24.70
CA ALA A 284 5.55 1.05 -23.39
C ALA A 284 4.11 0.52 -23.39
N GLU A 285 3.74 -0.08 -22.28
CA GLU A 285 2.39 -0.55 -22.00
C GLU A 285 1.88 0.16 -20.76
N ILE A 286 0.72 0.82 -20.86
CA ILE A 286 0.09 1.50 -19.73
C ILE A 286 -0.72 0.46 -18.96
N ASN A 287 -0.39 0.27 -17.69
CA ASN A 287 -1.11 -0.59 -16.77
C ASN A 287 -1.90 0.28 -15.77
N PRO A 288 -3.21 0.48 -15.98
CA PRO A 288 -4.01 1.24 -15.04
C PRO A 288 -4.10 0.49 -13.72
N GLY A 289 -3.66 1.11 -12.65
CA GLY A 289 -3.72 0.56 -11.31
C GLY A 289 -4.93 1.03 -10.53
N VAL A 290 -4.83 0.98 -9.21
CA VAL A 290 -5.93 1.26 -8.29
C VAL A 290 -5.53 2.36 -7.31
N LEU A 291 -6.36 3.40 -7.23
CA LEU A 291 -6.32 4.42 -6.19
C LEU A 291 -7.39 4.13 -5.15
N PHE A 292 -7.02 3.90 -3.92
CA PHE A 292 -7.94 3.75 -2.79
C PHE A 292 -7.97 5.02 -1.94
N ILE A 293 -9.15 5.61 -1.77
CA ILE A 293 -9.37 6.79 -0.92
C ILE A 293 -10.26 6.38 0.25
N ASP A 294 -9.68 6.33 1.43
CA ASP A 294 -10.46 6.10 2.67
C ASP A 294 -11.04 7.42 3.19
N GLU A 295 -12.17 7.32 3.89
CA GLU A 295 -12.88 8.48 4.45
C GLU A 295 -13.19 9.58 3.41
N VAL A 296 -13.69 9.20 2.25
CA VAL A 296 -13.94 10.11 1.13
C VAL A 296 -14.84 11.30 1.47
N HIS A 297 -15.70 11.17 2.49
CA HIS A 297 -16.55 12.25 2.99
C HIS A 297 -15.77 13.45 3.58
N MET A 298 -14.46 13.30 3.78
CA MET A 298 -13.59 14.40 4.19
C MET A 298 -13.20 15.33 3.04
N LEU A 299 -13.46 14.94 1.78
CA LEU A 299 -13.16 15.75 0.60
C LEU A 299 -14.14 16.92 0.45
N ASP A 300 -13.63 18.02 -0.10
CA ASP A 300 -14.42 19.19 -0.45
C ASP A 300 -15.04 19.05 -1.85
N ILE A 301 -16.02 19.90 -2.15
CA ILE A 301 -16.69 19.92 -3.45
C ILE A 301 -15.71 20.17 -4.62
N GLU A 302 -14.66 20.95 -4.41
CA GLU A 302 -13.61 21.22 -5.38
C GLU A 302 -12.84 19.94 -5.74
N CYS A 303 -12.52 19.11 -4.75
CA CYS A 303 -11.88 17.83 -4.92
C CYS A 303 -12.76 16.86 -5.71
N PHE A 304 -14.06 16.83 -5.42
CA PHE A 304 -15.01 16.00 -6.18
C PHE A 304 -15.14 16.44 -7.64
N SER A 305 -15.19 17.74 -7.90
CA SER A 305 -15.20 18.27 -9.25
C SER A 305 -13.94 17.91 -10.02
N TYR A 306 -12.79 18.01 -9.37
CA TYR A 306 -11.51 17.58 -9.94
C TYR A 306 -11.51 16.08 -10.27
N LEU A 307 -11.96 15.23 -9.34
CA LEU A 307 -12.05 13.79 -9.56
C LEU A 307 -12.99 13.43 -10.71
N ASN A 308 -14.14 14.09 -10.85
CA ASN A 308 -15.04 13.89 -11.98
C ASN A 308 -14.32 14.07 -13.32
N ARG A 309 -13.55 15.14 -13.44
CA ARG A 309 -12.79 15.43 -14.67
C ARG A 309 -11.64 14.43 -14.85
N ALA A 310 -10.94 14.08 -13.78
CA ALA A 310 -9.81 13.16 -13.83
C ALA A 310 -10.23 11.74 -14.26
N LEU A 311 -11.42 11.29 -13.85
CA LEU A 311 -11.98 9.98 -14.21
C LEU A 311 -12.36 9.86 -15.71
N GLU A 312 -12.55 10.98 -16.40
CA GLU A 312 -12.85 11.00 -17.84
C GLU A 312 -11.57 10.86 -18.70
N SER A 313 -10.38 10.87 -18.11
CA SER A 313 -9.12 10.71 -18.84
C SER A 313 -8.93 9.26 -19.30
N ASP A 314 -8.38 9.06 -20.50
CA ASP A 314 -8.06 7.74 -21.06
C ASP A 314 -7.06 6.92 -20.23
N MET A 315 -6.24 7.60 -19.44
CA MET A 315 -5.25 6.98 -18.54
C MET A 315 -5.74 6.86 -17.10
N ALA A 316 -7.04 7.15 -16.83
CA ALA A 316 -7.55 7.15 -15.47
C ALA A 316 -7.42 5.77 -14.79
N PRO A 317 -6.87 5.69 -13.56
CA PRO A 317 -6.86 4.46 -12.79
C PRO A 317 -8.26 4.13 -12.29
N VAL A 318 -8.43 2.93 -11.76
CA VAL A 318 -9.64 2.56 -11.02
C VAL A 318 -9.61 3.22 -9.65
N VAL A 319 -10.65 4.00 -9.33
CA VAL A 319 -10.73 4.69 -8.04
C VAL A 319 -11.71 3.95 -7.13
N ILE A 320 -11.22 3.49 -5.97
CA ILE A 320 -12.03 2.86 -4.93
C ILE A 320 -12.14 3.85 -3.78
N MET A 321 -13.34 4.24 -3.45
CA MET A 321 -13.64 5.15 -2.35
C MET A 321 -14.31 4.41 -1.20
N ALA A 322 -13.99 4.76 0.04
CA ALA A 322 -14.64 4.20 1.21
C ALA A 322 -15.29 5.29 2.07
N THR A 323 -16.50 5.04 2.53
CA THR A 323 -17.22 5.95 3.42
C THR A 323 -18.00 5.20 4.50
N ASN A 324 -18.14 5.85 5.65
CA ASN A 324 -18.99 5.38 6.76
C ASN A 324 -20.17 6.33 7.03
N ARG A 325 -20.35 7.35 6.19
CA ARG A 325 -21.40 8.36 6.37
C ARG A 325 -22.69 7.98 5.63
N GLY A 326 -23.82 8.31 6.25
CA GLY A 326 -25.14 8.24 5.63
C GLY A 326 -25.46 9.55 4.90
N ILE A 327 -26.63 10.14 5.14
CA ILE A 327 -27.01 11.46 4.58
C ILE A 327 -26.31 12.53 5.37
N THR A 328 -25.35 13.21 4.76
CA THR A 328 -24.55 14.27 5.40
C THR A 328 -24.39 15.47 4.48
N ARG A 329 -23.90 16.59 5.04
CA ARG A 329 -23.54 17.75 4.25
C ARG A 329 -22.19 17.51 3.56
N ILE A 330 -22.09 17.92 2.29
CA ILE A 330 -20.81 17.94 1.59
C ILE A 330 -19.94 19.02 2.24
N ARG A 331 -18.70 18.69 2.55
CA ARG A 331 -17.76 19.62 3.17
C ARG A 331 -17.56 20.84 2.28
N GLY A 332 -17.57 22.03 2.89
CA GLY A 332 -17.50 23.31 2.16
C GLY A 332 -18.82 23.81 1.60
N THR A 333 -19.93 23.07 1.77
CA THR A 333 -21.26 23.48 1.29
C THR A 333 -22.35 23.20 2.33
N ASN A 334 -23.51 23.81 2.13
CA ASN A 334 -24.72 23.51 2.91
C ASN A 334 -25.60 22.42 2.30
N TYR A 335 -25.18 21.86 1.19
CA TYR A 335 -25.95 20.85 0.46
C TYR A 335 -25.86 19.48 1.14
N ARG A 336 -27.02 18.86 1.38
CA ARG A 336 -27.12 17.49 1.92
C ARG A 336 -27.12 16.49 0.79
N SER A 337 -26.28 15.49 0.87
CA SER A 337 -26.16 14.41 -0.12
C SER A 337 -26.00 13.06 0.55
N PRO A 338 -26.44 11.97 -0.10
CA PRO A 338 -26.10 10.62 0.33
C PRO A 338 -24.58 10.44 0.37
N HIS A 339 -24.10 9.83 1.43
CA HIS A 339 -22.66 9.55 1.67
C HIS A 339 -21.75 10.78 1.71
N GLY A 340 -22.29 12.01 1.65
CA GLY A 340 -21.50 13.24 1.58
C GLY A 340 -20.78 13.44 0.23
N ILE A 341 -21.28 12.83 -0.83
CA ILE A 341 -20.72 12.85 -2.17
C ILE A 341 -21.73 13.53 -3.12
N PRO A 342 -21.30 14.39 -4.06
CA PRO A 342 -22.20 14.98 -5.06
C PRO A 342 -22.94 13.92 -5.87
N ILE A 343 -24.20 14.18 -6.19
CA ILE A 343 -25.06 13.22 -6.90
C ILE A 343 -24.48 12.88 -8.27
N ASP A 344 -23.93 13.86 -8.98
CA ASP A 344 -23.34 13.68 -10.32
C ASP A 344 -22.18 12.66 -10.31
N LEU A 345 -21.38 12.65 -9.25
CA LEU A 345 -20.33 11.67 -9.08
C LEU A 345 -20.88 10.32 -8.62
N LEU A 346 -21.89 10.34 -7.74
CA LEU A 346 -22.53 9.13 -7.21
C LEU A 346 -23.17 8.27 -8.30
N ASP A 347 -23.78 8.89 -9.30
CA ASP A 347 -24.40 8.21 -10.44
C ASP A 347 -23.39 7.48 -11.34
N ARG A 348 -22.13 7.90 -11.29
CA ARG A 348 -21.02 7.28 -12.03
C ARG A 348 -20.34 6.14 -11.26
N MET A 349 -20.72 5.92 -10.00
CA MET A 349 -20.09 4.94 -9.10
C MET A 349 -20.83 3.61 -9.06
N ILE A 350 -20.06 2.55 -8.90
CA ILE A 350 -20.58 1.24 -8.52
C ILE A 350 -20.55 1.15 -6.99
N ILE A 351 -21.72 1.05 -6.36
CA ILE A 351 -21.82 1.05 -4.89
C ILE A 351 -21.84 -0.39 -4.38
N ILE A 352 -20.89 -0.70 -3.49
CA ILE A 352 -20.81 -1.98 -2.79
C ILE A 352 -21.11 -1.72 -1.31
N ARG A 353 -22.16 -2.37 -0.80
CA ARG A 353 -22.56 -2.26 0.59
C ARG A 353 -21.83 -3.30 1.45
N THR A 354 -21.29 -2.87 2.60
CA THR A 354 -20.79 -3.77 3.65
C THR A 354 -21.81 -3.86 4.78
N VAL A 355 -21.89 -5.04 5.42
CA VAL A 355 -22.83 -5.36 6.48
C VAL A 355 -22.08 -5.59 7.79
N GLN A 356 -22.74 -5.43 8.94
CA GLN A 356 -22.14 -5.78 10.24
C GLN A 356 -21.81 -7.27 10.30
N TYR A 357 -20.72 -7.59 11.03
CA TYR A 357 -20.30 -8.97 11.25
C TYR A 357 -21.18 -9.67 12.28
N SER A 358 -21.46 -10.95 12.07
CA SER A 358 -22.11 -11.82 13.05
C SER A 358 -21.13 -12.21 14.17
N GLU A 359 -21.65 -12.65 15.32
CA GLU A 359 -20.84 -13.12 16.45
C GLU A 359 -19.82 -14.20 16.05
N LYS A 360 -20.22 -15.13 15.19
CA LYS A 360 -19.33 -16.19 14.69
C LYS A 360 -18.19 -15.64 13.86
N GLU A 361 -18.48 -14.68 13.01
CA GLU A 361 -17.48 -14.01 12.16
C GLU A 361 -16.52 -13.16 13.00
N ILE A 362 -17.01 -12.42 13.99
CA ILE A 362 -16.18 -11.66 14.93
C ILE A 362 -15.22 -12.58 15.67
N LYS A 363 -15.71 -13.71 16.18
CA LYS A 363 -14.87 -14.70 16.86
C LYS A 363 -13.74 -15.22 15.96
N GLU A 364 -14.04 -15.46 14.69
CA GLU A 364 -13.07 -15.95 13.72
C GLU A 364 -12.04 -14.87 13.34
N ILE A 365 -12.49 -13.61 13.18
CA ILE A 365 -11.58 -12.47 12.95
C ILE A 365 -10.60 -12.31 14.12
N LEU A 366 -11.10 -12.38 15.35
CA LEU A 366 -10.27 -12.27 16.55
C LEU A 366 -9.27 -13.44 16.65
N ARG A 367 -9.68 -14.67 16.26
CA ARG A 367 -8.79 -15.83 16.21
C ARG A 367 -7.64 -15.60 15.23
N ILE A 368 -7.95 -15.17 14.00
CA ILE A 368 -6.93 -14.86 12.98
C ILE A 368 -5.97 -13.77 13.48
N ARG A 369 -6.50 -12.73 14.15
CA ARG A 369 -5.66 -11.67 14.72
C ARG A 369 -4.77 -12.16 15.85
N CYS A 370 -5.25 -13.07 16.70
CA CYS A 370 -4.42 -13.70 17.73
C CYS A 370 -3.28 -14.53 17.12
N GLU A 371 -3.54 -15.26 16.02
CA GLU A 371 -2.53 -16.02 15.29
C GLU A 371 -1.45 -15.10 14.68
N GLU A 372 -1.84 -13.98 14.08
CA GLU A 372 -0.91 -12.98 13.51
C GLU A 372 -0.04 -12.28 14.57
N GLU A 373 -0.56 -12.07 15.78
CA GLU A 373 0.15 -11.43 16.89
C GLU A 373 0.92 -12.43 17.78
N ASP A 374 1.02 -13.70 17.35
CA ASP A 374 1.62 -14.78 18.12
C ASP A 374 1.10 -14.84 19.57
N CYS A 375 -0.21 -14.66 19.74
CA CYS A 375 -0.89 -14.65 21.02
C CYS A 375 -1.70 -15.93 21.21
N LEU A 376 -1.25 -16.79 22.12
CA LEU A 376 -2.04 -17.96 22.53
C LEU A 376 -3.15 -17.53 23.47
N MET A 377 -4.41 -17.68 23.06
CA MET A 377 -5.58 -17.27 23.82
C MET A 377 -6.44 -18.47 24.21
N HIS A 378 -6.83 -18.56 25.48
CA HIS A 378 -7.74 -19.59 25.95
C HIS A 378 -9.13 -19.40 25.31
N PRO A 379 -9.87 -20.46 24.94
CA PRO A 379 -11.17 -20.37 24.27
C PRO A 379 -12.21 -19.58 25.05
N ASP A 380 -12.20 -19.65 26.39
CA ASP A 380 -13.10 -18.85 27.22
C ASP A 380 -12.75 -17.34 27.18
N ALA A 381 -11.45 -17.01 27.14
CA ALA A 381 -11.00 -15.64 26.99
C ALA A 381 -11.40 -15.06 25.63
N LEU A 382 -11.29 -15.85 24.56
CA LEU A 382 -11.75 -15.47 23.22
C LEU A 382 -13.26 -15.24 23.19
N THR A 383 -14.06 -16.04 23.92
CA THR A 383 -15.52 -15.86 23.99
C THR A 383 -15.89 -14.56 24.71
N ILE A 384 -15.20 -14.23 25.81
CA ILE A 384 -15.39 -12.95 26.51
C ILE A 384 -14.98 -11.79 25.61
N LEU A 385 -13.84 -11.89 24.92
CA LEU A 385 -13.38 -10.86 24.00
C LEU A 385 -14.36 -10.64 22.84
N THR A 386 -14.95 -11.71 22.31
CA THR A 386 -15.99 -11.64 21.27
C THR A 386 -17.21 -10.87 21.78
N ARG A 387 -17.64 -11.11 23.01
CA ARG A 387 -18.75 -10.38 23.61
C ARG A 387 -18.42 -8.89 23.79
N ILE A 388 -17.22 -8.59 24.26
CA ILE A 388 -16.74 -7.20 24.34
C ILE A 388 -16.76 -6.54 22.95
N ALA A 389 -16.35 -7.25 21.89
CA ALA A 389 -16.33 -6.72 20.52
C ALA A 389 -17.75 -6.39 20.00
N ILE A 390 -18.77 -7.16 20.42
CA ILE A 390 -20.17 -6.92 20.06
C ILE A 390 -20.73 -5.72 20.82
N ASP A 391 -20.44 -5.66 22.13
CA ASP A 391 -20.96 -4.60 23.01
C ASP A 391 -20.30 -3.24 22.73
N THR A 392 -19.06 -3.22 22.24
CA THR A 392 -18.27 -2.00 21.98
C THR A 392 -17.94 -1.83 20.49
N SER A 393 -16.75 -2.26 20.09
CA SER A 393 -16.32 -2.28 18.68
C SER A 393 -15.26 -3.35 18.44
N LEU A 394 -15.22 -3.89 17.20
CA LEU A 394 -14.21 -4.85 16.79
C LEU A 394 -12.79 -4.26 16.89
N ARG A 395 -12.64 -2.99 16.57
CA ARG A 395 -11.33 -2.29 16.62
C ARG A 395 -10.79 -2.21 18.03
N TYR A 396 -11.66 -1.92 19.01
CA TYR A 396 -11.30 -1.89 20.42
C TYR A 396 -10.88 -3.28 20.90
N ALA A 397 -11.64 -4.33 20.56
CA ALA A 397 -11.30 -5.70 20.93
C ALA A 397 -9.94 -6.16 20.37
N ILE A 398 -9.60 -5.78 19.13
CA ILE A 398 -8.29 -6.06 18.54
C ILE A 398 -7.16 -5.39 19.34
N GLN A 399 -7.33 -4.15 19.77
CA GLN A 399 -6.35 -3.46 20.61
C GLN A 399 -6.16 -4.14 21.97
N LEU A 400 -7.21 -4.74 22.52
CA LEU A 400 -7.14 -5.49 23.78
C LEU A 400 -6.30 -6.77 23.64
N ILE A 401 -6.18 -7.38 22.47
CA ILE A 401 -5.34 -8.59 22.25
C ILE A 401 -3.88 -8.30 22.59
N THR A 402 -3.31 -7.26 22.00
CA THR A 402 -1.93 -6.87 22.20
C THR A 402 -1.64 -6.54 23.66
N THR A 403 -2.54 -5.79 24.31
CA THR A 403 -2.40 -5.41 25.72
C THR A 403 -2.58 -6.61 26.67
N ALA A 404 -3.51 -7.53 26.38
CA ALA A 404 -3.70 -8.75 27.17
C ALA A 404 -2.50 -9.69 27.04
N ASN A 405 -1.90 -9.80 25.86
CA ASN A 405 -0.65 -10.56 25.63
C ASN A 405 0.48 -10.01 26.50
N LEU A 406 0.63 -8.68 26.57
CA LEU A 406 1.65 -8.03 27.41
C LEU A 406 1.44 -8.31 28.91
N VAL A 407 0.20 -8.28 29.39
CA VAL A 407 -0.15 -8.62 30.78
C VAL A 407 0.14 -10.09 31.08
N CYS A 408 -0.19 -10.99 30.14
CA CYS A 408 0.11 -12.41 30.22
C CYS A 408 1.64 -12.67 30.34
N ARG A 409 2.44 -12.04 29.48
CA ARG A 409 3.91 -12.13 29.52
C ARG A 409 4.49 -11.62 30.84
N ARG A 410 3.95 -10.56 31.42
CA ARG A 410 4.37 -10.07 32.74
C ARG A 410 4.09 -11.07 33.85
N ARG A 411 3.03 -11.85 33.73
CA ARG A 411 2.67 -12.95 34.64
C ARG A 411 3.53 -14.20 34.39
N LYS A 412 4.38 -14.21 33.35
CA LYS A 412 5.19 -15.35 32.89
C LYS A 412 4.33 -16.57 32.50
N ALA A 413 3.11 -16.33 32.01
CA ALA A 413 2.23 -17.36 31.47
C ALA A 413 2.36 -17.42 29.94
N THR A 414 2.06 -18.57 29.35
CA THR A 414 2.10 -18.81 27.90
C THR A 414 0.76 -18.50 27.23
N GLU A 415 -0.35 -18.60 27.97
CA GLU A 415 -1.70 -18.39 27.47
C GLU A 415 -2.41 -17.23 28.17
N VAL A 416 -3.12 -16.45 27.38
CA VAL A 416 -3.97 -15.36 27.86
C VAL A 416 -5.27 -15.95 28.45
N THR A 417 -5.54 -15.67 29.71
CA THR A 417 -6.71 -16.14 30.42
C THR A 417 -7.81 -15.08 30.51
N THR A 418 -9.00 -15.50 30.96
CA THR A 418 -10.13 -14.59 31.19
C THR A 418 -9.85 -13.48 32.19
N MET A 419 -8.95 -13.76 33.16
CA MET A 419 -8.52 -12.76 34.16
C MET A 419 -7.70 -11.64 33.54
N ASP A 420 -6.82 -11.97 32.58
CA ASP A 420 -6.00 -10.99 31.89
C ASP A 420 -6.88 -10.05 31.06
N VAL A 421 -7.85 -10.61 30.30
CA VAL A 421 -8.80 -9.82 29.50
C VAL A 421 -9.64 -8.91 30.39
N LYS A 422 -10.19 -9.42 31.50
CA LYS A 422 -10.97 -8.61 32.45
C LYS A 422 -10.15 -7.47 33.05
N LYS A 423 -8.88 -7.74 33.42
CA LYS A 423 -7.97 -6.73 33.94
C LYS A 423 -7.69 -5.62 32.92
N VAL A 424 -7.43 -6.00 31.69
CA VAL A 424 -7.18 -5.03 30.61
C VAL A 424 -8.44 -4.22 30.29
N TYR A 425 -9.60 -4.87 30.23
CA TYR A 425 -10.89 -4.20 30.03
C TYR A 425 -11.21 -3.17 31.12
N SER A 426 -10.81 -3.40 32.37
CA SER A 426 -11.00 -2.44 33.46
C SER A 426 -10.00 -1.26 33.38
N LEU A 427 -8.82 -1.47 32.81
CA LEU A 427 -7.78 -0.42 32.71
C LEU A 427 -8.02 0.53 31.52
N PHE A 428 -8.55 0.02 30.43
CA PHE A 428 -8.73 0.80 29.19
C PHE A 428 -10.22 0.99 28.93
N LEU A 429 -10.62 2.24 28.75
CA LEU A 429 -12.00 2.60 28.47
C LEU A 429 -12.26 2.55 26.96
N ASP A 430 -13.44 2.14 26.58
CA ASP A 430 -13.99 2.30 25.24
C ASP A 430 -14.64 3.67 25.07
N GLU A 431 -14.99 4.03 23.83
CA GLU A 431 -15.60 5.33 23.49
C GLU A 431 -16.88 5.58 24.30
N HIS A 432 -17.74 4.56 24.43
CA HIS A 432 -19.01 4.69 25.13
C HIS A 432 -18.82 4.96 26.63
N ARG A 433 -17.98 4.18 27.30
CA ARG A 433 -17.65 4.38 28.73
C ARG A 433 -16.93 5.71 28.96
N SER A 434 -16.03 6.11 28.05
CA SER A 434 -15.36 7.40 28.14
C SER A 434 -16.35 8.56 28.04
N SER A 435 -17.31 8.49 27.09
CA SER A 435 -18.33 9.55 26.96
C SER A 435 -19.32 9.54 28.13
N GLN A 436 -19.59 8.41 28.73
CA GLN A 436 -20.42 8.32 29.94
C GLN A 436 -19.72 8.98 31.14
N ILE A 437 -18.44 8.69 31.37
CA ILE A 437 -17.64 9.32 32.43
C ILE A 437 -17.57 10.83 32.21
N LEU A 438 -17.38 11.29 30.97
CA LEU A 438 -17.38 12.74 30.67
C LEU A 438 -18.72 13.39 31.04
N LYS A 439 -19.85 12.75 30.78
CA LYS A 439 -21.18 13.25 31.15
C LYS A 439 -21.40 13.28 32.66
N GLU A 440 -20.88 12.28 33.40
CA GLU A 440 -21.01 12.19 34.85
C GLU A 440 -20.13 13.23 35.58
N TYR A 441 -18.94 13.51 35.04
CA TYR A 441 -17.94 14.41 35.64
C TYR A 441 -17.73 15.70 34.86
N GLN A 442 -18.69 16.10 34.03
CA GLN A 442 -18.56 17.28 33.14
C GLN A 442 -18.27 18.56 33.95
N ASP A 443 -18.90 18.71 35.11
CA ASP A 443 -18.75 19.92 35.96
C ASP A 443 -17.39 19.98 36.67
N GLU A 444 -16.65 18.86 36.77
CA GLU A 444 -15.32 18.81 37.39
C GLU A 444 -14.17 19.14 36.43
N TYR A 445 -14.42 19.13 35.10
CA TYR A 445 -13.42 19.49 34.13
C TYR A 445 -13.26 21.01 34.02
N MET A 446 -12.04 21.51 34.27
CA MET A 446 -11.73 22.95 34.30
C MET A 446 -11.88 23.65 32.93
N PHE A 447 -11.90 22.91 31.81
CA PHE A 447 -11.98 23.46 30.46
C PHE A 447 -13.20 22.92 29.73
N ASN A 448 -14.35 23.47 30.10
CA ASN A 448 -15.63 23.17 29.42
C ASN A 448 -15.84 24.24 28.35
N GLU A 449 -15.42 23.98 27.10
CA GLU A 449 -15.53 24.94 26.00
C GLU A 449 -16.95 25.08 25.43
N ILE A 450 -17.83 24.11 25.71
CA ILE A 450 -19.22 24.09 25.24
C ILE A 450 -20.07 24.66 26.38
N ALA A 451 -20.39 25.94 26.30
CA ALA A 451 -21.47 26.48 27.10
C ALA A 451 -22.77 25.73 26.71
N GLU A 452 -23.47 25.17 27.71
CA GLU A 452 -24.80 24.60 27.47
C GLU A 452 -25.66 25.67 26.79
N GLU A 453 -26.22 25.38 25.64
CA GLU A 453 -27.31 26.18 25.09
C GLU A 453 -28.39 26.28 26.17
N PRO A 454 -28.86 27.46 26.55
CA PRO A 454 -29.87 27.60 27.61
C PRO A 454 -31.04 26.74 27.21
N LYS A 455 -31.37 25.76 28.08
CA LYS A 455 -32.58 24.94 27.93
C LYS A 455 -33.74 25.90 27.81
N THR A 456 -34.27 26.09 26.61
CA THR A 456 -35.50 26.78 26.38
C THR A 456 -36.57 25.99 27.13
N GLU A 457 -36.95 26.50 28.32
CA GLU A 457 -38.14 25.97 29.04
C GLU A 457 -39.31 26.05 28.06
N PRO A 458 -40.16 25.01 28.02
CA PRO A 458 -41.37 25.06 27.20
C PRO A 458 -42.22 26.19 27.69
N VAL A 459 -42.34 27.25 26.89
CA VAL A 459 -43.27 28.35 27.14
C VAL A 459 -44.67 27.72 27.27
N ALA A 460 -45.19 27.73 28.51
CA ALA A 460 -46.55 27.36 28.80
C ALA A 460 -47.48 28.32 28.02
N THR A 461 -48.04 27.83 26.95
CA THR A 461 -49.12 28.49 26.21
C THR A 461 -50.41 28.47 27.09
N THR A 462 -50.50 29.42 27.99
CA THR A 462 -51.80 29.90 28.50
C THR A 462 -52.27 31.03 27.60
N GLY A 463 -53.14 30.74 26.70
CA GLY A 463 -53.74 31.76 25.85
C GLY A 463 -55.02 31.28 25.23
N ASN A 464 -56.13 31.46 25.95
CA ASN A 464 -57.48 31.50 25.41
C ASN A 464 -57.53 32.38 24.16
N ALA A 465 -57.73 31.84 22.99
CA ALA A 465 -58.19 32.61 21.84
C ALA A 465 -59.54 32.06 21.42
N GLN A 466 -60.57 32.84 21.66
CA GLN A 466 -61.90 32.72 21.07
C GLN A 466 -61.82 32.77 19.55
N PRO A 467 -62.67 32.04 18.85
CA PRO A 467 -62.74 32.11 17.39
C PRO A 467 -63.39 33.45 17.00
N MET A 468 -62.68 34.27 16.23
CA MET A 468 -63.27 35.36 15.48
C MET A 468 -63.84 34.80 14.19
N ASP A 469 -65.17 35.01 14.06
CA ASP A 469 -66.01 34.89 12.89
C ASP A 469 -65.50 35.88 11.80
N CYS A 470 -65.10 35.40 10.66
CA CYS A 470 -64.87 36.22 9.48
C CYS A 470 -65.99 35.95 8.47
N GLY A 471 -66.93 36.85 8.50
CA GLY A 471 -67.88 37.00 7.43
C GLY A 471 -67.26 37.52 6.14
N ASP A 472 -67.85 37.12 5.07
CA ASP A 472 -67.75 37.48 3.66
C ASP A 472 -67.06 38.79 3.28
N TYR A 473 -66.03 38.69 2.40
CA TYR A 473 -65.97 39.43 1.10
C TYR A 473 -64.92 38.76 0.25
#